data_d9168db96281cf79015cdca30e1d38b2
#
_entry.id   d9168db96281cf79015cdca30e1d38b2
#
_cell.length_a   1.000
_cell.length_b   1.000
_cell.length_c   1.000
_cell.angle_alpha   90.00
_cell.angle_beta   90.00
_cell.angle_gamma   90.00
#
_symmetry.space_group_name_H-M   'P 1'
#
loop_
_entity.id
_entity.type
_entity.pdbx_description
1 polymer ?
#
loop_
_entity_poly.entity_id
_entity_poly.type
_entity_poly.pdbx_seq_one_letter_code
_entity_poly.pdbx_strand_id
1 'polypeptide(L)'
;MRGKKRVRKTPEERKREIVAAASRLIGEKGYYGTSLKDIADAIGMSQPGLLHYIGNKERLLSLLVTDNYDQEGTPADFAASGLPGSDPEGMLFPAYLRFLVRYNASRRSLLQLYMVLETESFSEDHPLHDYFENRPKYVWEHYSQYTWKIAA
;
A
#
# COMPACT_ATOMS: atom_id res chain seq x y z
N MET A 1 -38.35 -10.01 -15.90
CA MET A 1 -37.05 -9.88 -15.18
C MET A 1 -36.42 -8.53 -15.49
N ARG A 2 -36.39 -7.62 -14.53
CA ARG A 2 -35.73 -6.31 -14.70
C ARG A 2 -34.23 -6.52 -14.58
N GLY A 3 -33.49 -6.37 -15.67
CA GLY A 3 -32.04 -6.37 -15.65
C GLY A 3 -31.51 -5.27 -14.72
N LYS A 4 -30.72 -5.66 -13.70
CA LYS A 4 -30.04 -4.74 -12.81
C LYS A 4 -29.15 -3.83 -13.67
N LYS A 5 -29.52 -2.55 -13.82
CA LYS A 5 -28.76 -1.52 -14.51
C LYS A 5 -27.36 -1.47 -13.86
N ARG A 6 -26.32 -1.93 -14.56
CA ARG A 6 -24.94 -1.93 -14.08
C ARG A 6 -24.53 -0.48 -13.90
N VAL A 7 -24.51 -0.01 -12.67
CA VAL A 7 -24.04 1.35 -12.33
C VAL A 7 -22.61 1.47 -12.82
N ARG A 8 -22.37 2.44 -13.70
CA ARG A 8 -21.04 2.68 -14.25
C ARG A 8 -20.18 3.33 -13.16
N LYS A 9 -19.21 2.59 -12.63
CA LYS A 9 -18.28 3.08 -11.60
C LYS A 9 -17.36 4.15 -12.18
N THR A 10 -16.97 5.11 -11.34
CA THR A 10 -15.96 6.11 -11.71
C THR A 10 -14.58 5.45 -11.85
N PRO A 11 -13.63 6.10 -12.55
CA PRO A 11 -12.25 5.61 -12.63
C PRO A 11 -11.61 5.41 -11.26
N GLU A 12 -11.86 6.30 -10.31
CA GLU A 12 -11.33 6.23 -8.94
C GLU A 12 -11.92 5.06 -8.15
N GLU A 13 -13.24 4.84 -8.28
CA GLU A 13 -13.89 3.67 -7.66
C GLU A 13 -13.33 2.37 -8.24
N ARG A 14 -13.09 2.34 -9.55
CA ARG A 14 -12.53 1.18 -10.22
C ARG A 14 -11.06 0.94 -9.79
N LYS A 15 -10.27 1.99 -9.67
CA LYS A 15 -8.90 1.90 -9.18
C LYS A 15 -8.85 1.34 -7.74
N ARG A 16 -9.73 1.81 -6.86
CA ARG A 16 -9.84 1.27 -5.49
C ARG A 16 -10.20 -0.21 -5.46
N GLU A 17 -11.11 -0.67 -6.33
CA GLU A 17 -11.44 -2.10 -6.42
C GLU A 17 -10.26 -2.94 -6.90
N ILE A 18 -9.51 -2.45 -7.89
CA ILE A 18 -8.30 -3.11 -8.38
C ILE A 18 -7.29 -3.26 -7.26
N VAL A 19 -7.00 -2.15 -6.54
CA VAL A 19 -6.07 -2.16 -5.40
C VAL A 19 -6.51 -3.15 -4.33
N ALA A 20 -7.78 -3.13 -3.93
CA ALA A 20 -8.28 -4.03 -2.90
C ALA A 20 -8.19 -5.52 -3.30
N ALA A 21 -8.58 -5.86 -4.54
CA ALA A 21 -8.51 -7.23 -5.03
C ALA A 21 -7.06 -7.70 -5.20
N ALA A 22 -6.20 -6.87 -5.77
CA ALA A 22 -4.79 -7.19 -5.95
C ALA A 22 -4.07 -7.34 -4.61
N SER A 23 -4.31 -6.44 -3.66
CA SER A 23 -3.73 -6.52 -2.31
C SER A 23 -4.09 -7.84 -1.62
N ARG A 24 -5.35 -8.25 -1.70
CA ARG A 24 -5.79 -9.51 -1.11
C ARG A 24 -5.17 -10.71 -1.80
N LEU A 25 -5.26 -10.79 -3.13
CA LEU A 25 -4.80 -11.97 -3.88
C LEU A 25 -3.27 -12.14 -3.82
N ILE A 26 -2.51 -11.05 -3.97
CA ILE A 26 -1.05 -11.09 -3.86
C ILE A 26 -0.63 -11.35 -2.41
N GLY A 27 -1.33 -10.77 -1.43
CA GLY A 27 -1.08 -11.07 -0.01
C GLY A 27 -1.33 -12.51 0.39
N GLU A 28 -2.25 -13.22 -0.32
CA GLU A 28 -2.56 -14.63 -0.08
C GLU A 28 -1.67 -15.60 -0.86
N LYS A 29 -1.29 -15.27 -2.09
CA LYS A 29 -0.66 -16.19 -3.06
C LYS A 29 0.74 -15.76 -3.52
N GLY A 30 1.19 -14.59 -3.12
CA GLY A 30 2.41 -13.95 -3.62
C GLY A 30 2.24 -13.31 -5.00
N TYR A 31 3.28 -12.58 -5.41
CA TYR A 31 3.32 -11.91 -6.72
C TYR A 31 3.29 -12.91 -7.87
N TYR A 32 4.14 -13.92 -7.83
CA TYR A 32 4.22 -14.94 -8.89
C TYR A 32 3.01 -15.87 -8.89
N GLY A 33 2.39 -16.10 -7.73
CA GLY A 33 1.19 -16.93 -7.58
C GLY A 33 -0.12 -16.25 -8.01
N THR A 34 -0.09 -14.96 -8.36
CA THR A 34 -1.27 -14.17 -8.75
C THR A 34 -1.17 -13.72 -10.19
N SER A 35 -2.12 -14.09 -11.03
CA SER A 35 -2.21 -13.62 -12.41
C SER A 35 -3.08 -12.37 -12.53
N LEU A 36 -2.88 -11.58 -13.62
CA LEU A 36 -3.77 -10.47 -13.96
C LEU A 36 -5.21 -10.95 -14.21
N LYS A 37 -5.35 -12.18 -14.71
CA LYS A 37 -6.67 -12.80 -14.91
C LYS A 37 -7.37 -13.02 -13.56
N ASP A 38 -6.67 -13.53 -12.55
CA ASP A 38 -7.26 -13.73 -11.21
C ASP A 38 -7.80 -12.42 -10.63
N ILE A 39 -7.03 -11.33 -10.78
CA ILE A 39 -7.44 -10.00 -10.31
C ILE A 39 -8.66 -9.50 -11.09
N ALA A 40 -8.65 -9.62 -12.42
CA ALA A 40 -9.73 -9.18 -13.27
C ALA A 40 -11.04 -9.97 -12.96
N ASP A 41 -10.94 -11.29 -12.82
CA ASP A 41 -12.06 -12.16 -12.48
C ASP A 41 -12.66 -11.80 -11.11
N ALA A 42 -11.80 -11.52 -10.11
CA ALA A 42 -12.24 -11.15 -8.76
C ALA A 42 -13.10 -9.88 -8.69
N ILE A 43 -12.94 -8.97 -9.65
CA ILE A 43 -13.70 -7.71 -9.72
C ILE A 43 -14.69 -7.65 -10.89
N GLY A 44 -14.87 -8.76 -11.59
CA GLY A 44 -15.79 -8.87 -12.73
C GLY A 44 -15.41 -7.98 -13.91
N MET A 45 -14.10 -7.87 -14.20
CA MET A 45 -13.54 -7.17 -15.35
C MET A 45 -12.95 -8.16 -16.36
N SER A 46 -12.80 -7.70 -17.62
CA SER A 46 -11.91 -8.38 -18.55
C SER A 46 -10.45 -8.03 -18.26
N GLN A 47 -9.52 -8.94 -18.58
CA GLN A 47 -8.09 -8.66 -18.43
C GLN A 47 -7.63 -7.45 -19.27
N PRO A 48 -8.06 -7.23 -20.53
CA PRO A 48 -7.78 -6.00 -21.26
C PRO A 48 -8.33 -4.74 -20.55
N GLY A 49 -9.53 -4.85 -19.94
CA GLY A 49 -10.10 -3.76 -19.15
C GLY A 49 -9.26 -3.44 -17.91
N LEU A 50 -8.74 -4.44 -17.22
CA LEU A 50 -7.80 -4.25 -16.11
C LEU A 50 -6.51 -3.56 -16.58
N LEU A 51 -5.91 -4.06 -17.66
CA LEU A 51 -4.66 -3.49 -18.23
C LEU A 51 -4.83 -2.04 -18.66
N HIS A 52 -6.01 -1.61 -19.08
CA HIS A 52 -6.30 -0.20 -19.37
C HIS A 52 -6.07 0.70 -18.13
N TYR A 53 -6.34 0.22 -16.93
CA TYR A 53 -6.14 0.98 -15.69
C TYR A 53 -4.72 0.91 -15.13
N ILE A 54 -4.06 -0.24 -15.24
CA ILE A 54 -2.78 -0.50 -14.58
C ILE A 54 -1.57 -0.50 -15.51
N GLY A 55 -1.79 -0.65 -16.82
CA GLY A 55 -0.73 -0.81 -17.83
C GLY A 55 -0.13 -2.21 -17.87
N ASN A 56 0.59 -2.60 -16.85
CA ASN A 56 1.18 -3.94 -16.70
C ASN A 56 1.20 -4.38 -15.23
N LYS A 57 1.68 -5.61 -14.97
CA LYS A 57 1.70 -6.20 -13.62
C LYS A 57 2.73 -5.52 -12.70
N GLU A 58 3.87 -5.09 -13.24
CA GLU A 58 4.91 -4.38 -12.46
C GLU A 58 4.41 -2.99 -12.03
N ARG A 59 3.73 -2.28 -12.95
CA ARG A 59 3.12 -0.99 -12.61
C ARG A 59 2.00 -1.12 -11.57
N LEU A 60 1.31 -2.26 -11.53
CA LEU A 60 0.38 -2.57 -10.45
C LEU A 60 1.10 -2.64 -9.09
N LEU A 61 2.31 -3.21 -9.01
CA LEU A 61 3.09 -3.24 -7.76
C LEU A 61 3.43 -1.83 -7.27
N SER A 62 3.88 -0.94 -8.15
CA SER A 62 4.12 0.46 -7.80
C SER A 62 2.85 1.13 -7.26
N LEU A 63 1.70 0.88 -7.90
CA LEU A 63 0.42 1.37 -7.43
C LEU A 63 0.07 0.86 -6.03
N LEU A 64 0.36 -0.40 -5.73
CA LEU A 64 0.05 -1.02 -4.44
C LEU A 64 0.96 -0.54 -3.32
N VAL A 65 2.25 -0.39 -3.59
CA VAL A 65 3.26 -0.08 -2.57
C VAL A 65 3.51 1.42 -2.50
N THR A 66 4.00 2.02 -3.57
CA THR A 66 4.42 3.44 -3.59
C THR A 66 3.22 4.39 -3.49
N ASP A 67 2.16 4.13 -4.24
CA ASP A 67 1.00 5.03 -4.32
C ASP A 67 -0.05 4.79 -3.23
N ASN A 68 0.02 3.67 -2.51
CA ASN A 68 -0.93 3.35 -1.44
C ASN A 68 -0.26 3.10 -0.10
N TYR A 69 0.64 2.12 0.01
CA TYR A 69 1.22 1.77 1.31
C TYR A 69 2.05 2.91 1.88
N ASP A 70 2.92 3.52 1.08
CA ASP A 70 3.86 4.55 1.49
C ASP A 70 3.24 5.93 1.70
N GLN A 71 2.04 6.17 1.17
CA GLN A 71 1.37 7.47 1.27
C GLN A 71 0.60 7.66 2.57
N GLU A 72 0.48 6.63 3.40
CA GLU A 72 -0.35 6.65 4.59
C GLU A 72 0.38 6.13 5.83
N GLY A 73 -0.01 6.63 7.00
CA GLY A 73 0.65 6.31 8.28
C GLY A 73 1.99 7.01 8.43
N THR A 74 2.20 8.09 7.69
CA THR A 74 3.44 8.86 7.65
C THR A 74 3.65 9.71 8.92
N PRO A 75 4.87 10.21 9.18
CA PRO A 75 5.08 11.22 10.22
C PRO A 75 4.21 12.46 10.05
N ALA A 76 3.92 12.87 8.80
CA ALA A 76 3.02 13.99 8.53
C ALA A 76 1.57 13.70 8.96
N ASP A 77 1.08 12.47 8.73
CA ASP A 77 -0.24 12.06 9.20
C ASP A 77 -0.31 12.07 10.74
N PHE A 78 0.76 11.64 11.39
CA PHE A 78 0.84 11.69 12.84
C PHE A 78 0.85 13.14 13.34
N ALA A 79 1.64 14.02 12.75
CA ALA A 79 1.66 15.44 13.09
C ALA A 79 0.29 16.11 12.96
N ALA A 80 -0.45 15.75 11.88
CA ALA A 80 -1.80 16.25 11.62
C ALA A 80 -2.88 15.62 12.51
N SER A 81 -2.58 14.53 13.21
CA SER A 81 -3.58 13.75 13.97
C SER A 81 -4.08 14.43 15.24
N GLY A 82 -3.33 15.38 15.82
CA GLY A 82 -3.63 15.99 17.12
C GLY A 82 -3.52 15.05 18.32
N LEU A 83 -2.97 13.84 18.11
CA LEU A 83 -2.77 12.87 19.19
C LEU A 83 -1.65 13.33 20.16
N PRO A 84 -1.66 12.86 21.41
CA PRO A 84 -0.58 13.18 22.35
C PRO A 84 0.80 12.81 21.79
N GLY A 85 1.72 13.77 21.74
CA GLY A 85 3.06 13.63 21.21
C GLY A 85 3.20 13.87 19.71
N SER A 86 2.14 14.37 19.03
CA SER A 86 2.16 14.71 17.60
C SER A 86 2.54 16.16 17.29
N ASP A 87 3.07 16.91 18.26
CA ASP A 87 3.51 18.29 18.05
C ASP A 87 4.58 18.36 16.95
N PRO A 88 4.34 19.08 15.82
CA PRO A 88 5.28 19.16 14.71
C PRO A 88 6.66 19.71 15.08
N GLU A 89 6.73 20.55 16.13
CA GLU A 89 7.98 21.13 16.65
C GLU A 89 8.82 20.12 17.45
N GLY A 90 8.29 18.93 17.73
CA GLY A 90 8.99 17.88 18.45
C GLY A 90 8.11 16.67 18.71
N MET A 91 7.90 15.88 17.67
CA MET A 91 7.09 14.66 17.75
C MET A 91 7.73 13.62 18.68
N LEU A 92 6.92 12.98 19.51
CA LEU A 92 7.37 11.92 20.39
C LEU A 92 7.45 10.60 19.62
N PHE A 93 8.67 10.11 19.34
CA PHE A 93 8.89 8.91 18.51
C PHE A 93 8.15 7.67 19.03
N PRO A 94 8.13 7.33 20.33
CA PRO A 94 7.32 6.21 20.82
C PRO A 94 5.81 6.38 20.60
N ALA A 95 5.30 7.61 20.57
CA ALA A 95 3.89 7.88 20.28
C ALA A 95 3.60 7.67 18.79
N TYR A 96 4.49 8.10 17.92
CA TYR A 96 4.41 7.81 16.49
C TYR A 96 4.41 6.31 16.21
N LEU A 97 5.28 5.53 16.84
CA LEU A 97 5.29 4.07 16.67
C LEU A 97 3.94 3.43 17.09
N ARG A 98 3.35 3.88 18.20
CA ARG A 98 2.01 3.42 18.61
C ARG A 98 0.93 3.80 17.62
N PHE A 99 1.00 5.02 17.07
CA PHE A 99 0.11 5.47 15.99
C PHE A 99 0.25 4.56 14.77
N LEU A 100 1.47 4.32 14.30
CA LEU A 100 1.75 3.50 13.13
C LEU A 100 1.26 2.05 13.30
N VAL A 101 1.47 1.45 14.46
CA VAL A 101 0.97 0.08 14.77
C VAL A 101 -0.55 0.03 14.70
N ARG A 102 -1.25 1.00 15.31
CA ARG A 102 -2.73 1.07 15.28
C ARG A 102 -3.23 1.31 13.86
N TYR A 103 -2.57 2.19 13.12
CA TYR A 103 -2.90 2.50 11.75
C TYR A 103 -2.78 1.25 10.86
N ASN A 104 -1.66 0.55 10.95
CA ASN A 104 -1.43 -0.69 10.19
C ASN A 104 -2.38 -1.82 10.59
N ALA A 105 -2.80 -1.90 11.84
CA ALA A 105 -3.80 -2.87 12.29
C ALA A 105 -5.16 -2.68 11.60
N SER A 106 -5.52 -1.44 11.23
CA SER A 106 -6.76 -1.13 10.51
C SER A 106 -6.73 -1.48 9.02
N ARG A 107 -5.53 -1.64 8.43
CA ARG A 107 -5.33 -1.98 7.01
C ARG A 107 -4.60 -3.31 6.81
N ARG A 108 -5.03 -4.32 7.54
CA ARG A 108 -4.35 -5.62 7.65
C ARG A 108 -4.01 -6.27 6.30
N SER A 109 -4.91 -6.22 5.31
CA SER A 109 -4.67 -6.83 3.99
C SER A 109 -3.53 -6.14 3.23
N LEU A 110 -3.42 -4.82 3.34
CA LEU A 110 -2.34 -4.07 2.72
C LEU A 110 -0.99 -4.33 3.42
N LEU A 111 -1.01 -4.44 4.74
CA LEU A 111 0.19 -4.82 5.51
C LEU A 111 0.64 -6.25 5.17
N GLN A 112 -0.29 -7.20 5.06
CA GLN A 112 0.01 -8.58 4.65
C GLN A 112 0.63 -8.61 3.25
N LEU A 113 0.06 -7.91 2.29
CA LEU A 113 0.62 -7.73 0.96
C LEU A 113 2.07 -7.22 1.03
N TYR A 114 2.29 -6.14 1.78
CA TYR A 114 3.61 -5.52 1.89
C TYR A 114 4.65 -6.52 2.41
N MET A 115 4.34 -7.25 3.49
CA MET A 115 5.26 -8.24 4.06
C MET A 115 5.54 -9.42 3.14
N VAL A 116 4.55 -9.88 2.36
CA VAL A 116 4.74 -10.92 1.35
C VAL A 116 5.68 -10.42 0.26
N LEU A 117 5.43 -9.23 -0.29
CA LEU A 117 6.27 -8.64 -1.33
C LEU A 117 7.70 -8.36 -0.85
N GLU A 118 7.86 -7.90 0.39
CA GLU A 118 9.19 -7.70 1.00
C GLU A 118 9.94 -9.03 1.10
N THR A 119 9.27 -10.11 1.52
CA THR A 119 9.89 -11.43 1.61
C THR A 119 10.26 -11.98 0.22
N GLU A 120 9.38 -11.86 -0.77
CA GLU A 120 9.66 -12.30 -2.14
C GLU A 120 10.79 -11.49 -2.80
N SER A 121 10.94 -10.22 -2.42
CA SER A 121 11.94 -9.30 -2.98
C SER A 121 13.39 -9.58 -2.56
N PHE A 122 13.64 -10.56 -1.68
CA PHE A 122 15.00 -11.08 -1.46
C PHE A 122 15.56 -11.74 -2.71
N SER A 123 14.73 -12.16 -3.65
CA SER A 123 15.17 -12.59 -4.99
C SER A 123 15.52 -11.36 -5.84
N GLU A 124 16.70 -11.33 -6.41
CA GLU A 124 17.18 -10.26 -7.31
C GLU A 124 16.29 -10.08 -8.56
N ASP A 125 15.63 -11.18 -9.00
CA ASP A 125 14.71 -11.16 -10.14
C ASP A 125 13.31 -10.57 -9.80
N HIS A 126 13.04 -10.26 -8.52
CA HIS A 126 11.75 -9.72 -8.15
C HIS A 126 11.64 -8.24 -8.53
N PRO A 127 10.52 -7.78 -9.16
CA PRO A 127 10.36 -6.41 -9.62
C PRO A 127 10.50 -5.32 -8.55
N LEU A 128 10.33 -5.67 -7.27
CA LEU A 128 10.50 -4.76 -6.13
C LEU A 128 11.81 -4.98 -5.36
N HIS A 129 12.76 -5.75 -5.90
CA HIS A 129 14.06 -5.98 -5.23
C HIS A 129 14.73 -4.65 -4.87
N ASP A 130 15.02 -3.80 -5.85
CA ASP A 130 15.68 -2.50 -5.66
C ASP A 130 14.87 -1.56 -4.74
N TYR A 131 13.53 -1.62 -4.80
CA TYR A 131 12.69 -0.82 -3.94
C TYR A 131 12.89 -1.20 -2.46
N PHE A 132 12.84 -2.49 -2.12
CA PHE A 132 13.00 -2.95 -0.74
C PHE A 132 14.43 -2.84 -0.25
N GLU A 133 15.44 -3.06 -1.11
CA GLU A 133 16.86 -2.86 -0.77
C GLU A 133 17.14 -1.40 -0.37
N ASN A 134 16.59 -0.44 -1.10
CA ASN A 134 16.80 0.98 -0.85
C ASN A 134 15.84 1.57 0.20
N ARG A 135 14.81 0.84 0.62
CA ARG A 135 13.79 1.34 1.52
C ARG A 135 14.30 1.82 2.89
N PRO A 136 15.23 1.14 3.57
CA PRO A 136 15.77 1.64 4.85
C PRO A 136 16.40 3.03 4.72
N LYS A 137 17.11 3.27 3.63
CA LYS A 137 17.71 4.57 3.32
C LYS A 137 16.62 5.62 3.06
N TYR A 138 15.62 5.30 2.26
CA TYR A 138 14.48 6.17 1.97
C TYR A 138 13.74 6.56 3.27
N VAL A 139 13.44 5.59 4.13
CA VAL A 139 12.77 5.83 5.41
C VAL A 139 13.61 6.74 6.30
N TRP A 140 14.92 6.48 6.39
CA TRP A 140 15.84 7.31 7.16
C TRP A 140 15.87 8.76 6.66
N GLU A 141 16.06 8.99 5.37
CA GLU A 141 16.10 10.31 4.75
C GLU A 141 14.77 11.06 4.94
N HIS A 142 13.65 10.36 4.81
CA HIS A 142 12.33 10.95 4.97
C HIS A 142 12.01 11.30 6.42
N TYR A 143 12.34 10.41 7.36
CA TYR A 143 12.04 10.61 8.78
C TYR A 143 13.00 11.59 9.47
N SER A 144 14.23 11.69 9.01
CA SER A 144 15.23 12.64 9.53
C SER A 144 14.89 14.11 9.27
N GLN A 145 13.90 14.39 8.42
CA GLN A 145 13.39 15.75 8.19
C GLN A 145 12.52 16.27 9.34
N TYR A 146 12.08 15.40 10.23
CA TYR A 146 11.23 15.75 11.37
C TYR A 146 12.04 15.86 12.66
N THR A 147 11.57 16.70 13.57
CA THR A 147 12.14 16.80 14.92
C THR A 147 11.54 15.72 15.82
N TRP A 148 12.36 14.79 16.26
CA TRP A 148 11.96 13.67 17.12
C TRP A 148 12.44 13.83 18.53
N LYS A 149 11.57 13.52 19.50
CA LYS A 149 11.88 13.34 20.93
C LYS A 149 11.69 11.88 21.32
N ILE A 150 12.58 11.35 22.15
CA ILE A 150 12.51 9.95 22.63
C ILE A 150 11.73 9.87 23.94
N ALA A 151 11.80 10.90 24.76
CA ALA A 151 11.09 11.02 26.03
C ALA A 151 10.32 12.34 26.11
N ALA A 152 9.22 12.33 26.89
CA ALA A 152 8.44 13.53 27.17
C ALA A 152 9.17 14.45 28.18
#